data_e742617586bbdb3ec54d663a7661605e
#
_entry.id   e742617586bbdb3ec54d663a7661605e
#
_cell.length_a   1.000
_cell.length_b   1.000
_cell.length_c   1.000
_cell.angle_alpha   90.00
_cell.angle_beta   90.00
_cell.angle_gamma   90.00
#
_symmetry.space_group_name_H-M   'P 1'
#
loop_
_entity.id
_entity.type
_entity.pdbx_description
1 polymer ?
#
loop_
_entity_poly.entity_id
_entity_poly.type
_entity_poly.pdbx_seq_one_letter_code
_entity_poly.pdbx_strand_id
1 'polypeptide(L)'
;MGNLGIFDTAKEAVAAAAAAQKEFVKNYGLDDRERFIAQIRKELQPRIEEFAKLEYEETGYGRIEDKIGKDTGAIMLSPGTEAVPTGVIASEKGLTVEYYAPFGVIGAVTPVTNPIATIIANTICMLAGGNTVVFNAHPASIRCATAAVQGVNQAIVNAGGPENICTMPAHPTMETLDDIMFAPEVKLLVGTGGPGMVKTLMSAGKKVVAAGPGNPPSIIDETADLKKAAAGVLASATFDNNLLCIAEKKFL
;
A
#
# COMPACT_ATOMS: atom_id res chain seq x y z
N MET A 1 -11.71 -19.13 13.18
CA MET A 1 -10.80 -18.08 12.71
C MET A 1 -11.59 -17.25 11.73
N GLY A 2 -11.57 -15.94 11.84
CA GLY A 2 -12.19 -15.03 10.87
C GLY A 2 -11.59 -15.22 9.47
N ASN A 3 -12.20 -14.65 8.45
CA ASN A 3 -11.73 -14.70 7.07
C ASN A 3 -10.46 -13.86 6.80
N LEU A 4 -9.89 -13.26 7.86
CA LEU A 4 -8.67 -12.43 7.82
C LEU A 4 -8.71 -11.34 6.72
N GLY A 5 -9.88 -10.71 6.52
CA GLY A 5 -10.06 -9.61 5.58
C GLY A 5 -10.48 -10.02 4.16
N ILE A 6 -10.69 -11.30 3.88
CA ILE A 6 -11.17 -11.78 2.58
C ILE A 6 -12.67 -12.04 2.64
N PHE A 7 -13.44 -11.43 1.75
CA PHE A 7 -14.91 -11.51 1.73
C PHE A 7 -15.45 -11.94 0.37
N ASP A 8 -16.61 -12.54 0.34
CA ASP A 8 -17.21 -12.99 -0.94
C ASP A 8 -17.60 -11.82 -1.83
N THR A 9 -18.02 -10.71 -1.25
CA THR A 9 -18.43 -9.50 -1.99
C THR A 9 -17.66 -8.24 -1.56
N ALA A 10 -17.58 -7.27 -2.47
CA ALA A 10 -17.00 -5.96 -2.16
C ALA A 10 -17.79 -5.20 -1.09
N LYS A 11 -19.12 -5.36 -1.06
CA LYS A 11 -19.98 -4.73 -0.08
C LYS A 11 -19.72 -5.23 1.33
N GLU A 12 -19.52 -6.54 1.51
CA GLU A 12 -19.11 -7.12 2.80
C GLU A 12 -17.73 -6.63 3.22
N ALA A 13 -16.75 -6.59 2.30
CA ALA A 13 -15.42 -6.08 2.56
C ALA A 13 -15.45 -4.62 3.02
N VAL A 14 -16.23 -3.76 2.35
CA VAL A 14 -16.43 -2.35 2.74
C VAL A 14 -17.09 -2.23 4.11
N ALA A 15 -18.15 -3.02 4.36
CA ALA A 15 -18.86 -2.99 5.63
C ALA A 15 -17.95 -3.41 6.80
N ALA A 16 -17.14 -4.46 6.60
CA ALA A 16 -16.18 -4.93 7.60
C ALA A 16 -15.08 -3.87 7.88
N ALA A 17 -14.50 -3.28 6.84
CA ALA A 17 -13.54 -2.19 6.99
C ALA A 17 -14.15 -0.96 7.70
N ALA A 18 -15.40 -0.63 7.42
CA ALA A 18 -16.10 0.48 8.07
C ALA A 18 -16.38 0.20 9.56
N ALA A 19 -16.69 -1.03 9.91
CA ALA A 19 -16.84 -1.45 11.31
C ALA A 19 -15.50 -1.37 12.04
N ALA A 20 -14.44 -1.93 11.43
CA ALA A 20 -13.08 -1.86 11.94
C ALA A 20 -12.60 -0.40 12.11
N GLN A 21 -12.92 0.50 11.16
CA GLN A 21 -12.57 1.92 11.24
C GLN A 21 -13.15 2.60 12.48
N LYS A 22 -14.41 2.32 12.80
CA LYS A 22 -15.07 2.88 13.99
C LYS A 22 -14.42 2.41 15.27
N GLU A 23 -14.12 1.12 15.35
CA GLU A 23 -13.41 0.51 16.47
C GLU A 23 -11.99 1.08 16.60
N PHE A 24 -11.28 1.16 15.48
CA PHE A 24 -9.89 1.60 15.40
C PHE A 24 -9.70 3.03 15.93
N VAL A 25 -10.50 3.96 15.44
CA VAL A 25 -10.42 5.37 15.89
C VAL A 25 -10.83 5.54 17.35
N LYS A 26 -11.76 4.72 17.83
CA LYS A 26 -12.26 4.80 19.21
C LYS A 26 -11.28 4.27 20.25
N ASN A 27 -10.59 3.17 19.93
CA ASN A 27 -9.90 2.38 20.93
C ASN A 27 -8.37 2.40 20.82
N TYR A 28 -7.80 2.85 19.68
CA TYR A 28 -6.37 2.70 19.40
C TYR A 28 -5.73 4.04 19.05
N GLY A 29 -4.69 4.40 19.81
CA GLY A 29 -3.90 5.62 19.63
C GLY A 29 -2.70 5.43 18.69
N LEU A 30 -1.78 6.41 18.74
CA LEU A 30 -0.57 6.40 17.91
C LEU A 30 0.39 5.26 18.31
N ASP A 31 0.58 5.04 19.62
CA ASP A 31 1.44 3.98 20.15
C ASP A 31 0.94 2.58 19.77
N ASP A 32 -0.38 2.40 19.70
CA ASP A 32 -0.99 1.16 19.23
C ASP A 32 -0.69 0.92 17.75
N ARG A 33 -0.79 1.97 16.93
CA ARG A 33 -0.48 1.90 15.49
C ARG A 33 0.98 1.55 15.26
N GLU A 34 1.89 2.14 16.03
CA GLU A 34 3.32 1.81 16.01
C GLU A 34 3.55 0.34 16.36
N ARG A 35 2.91 -0.16 17.42
CA ARG A 35 2.97 -1.57 17.82
C ARG A 35 2.46 -2.51 16.70
N PHE A 36 1.36 -2.16 16.05
CA PHE A 36 0.82 -2.95 14.94
C PHE A 36 1.77 -2.98 13.74
N ILE A 37 2.34 -1.83 13.37
CA ILE A 37 3.33 -1.75 12.29
C ILE A 37 4.58 -2.55 12.62
N ALA A 38 5.08 -2.45 13.85
CA ALA A 38 6.22 -3.25 14.30
C ALA A 38 5.95 -4.76 14.20
N GLN A 39 4.73 -5.20 14.56
CA GLN A 39 4.35 -6.60 14.46
C GLN A 39 4.19 -7.05 13.00
N ILE A 40 3.62 -6.22 12.11
CA ILE A 40 3.57 -6.49 10.67
C ILE A 40 4.99 -6.73 10.14
N ARG A 41 5.94 -5.86 10.44
CA ARG A 41 7.34 -6.00 10.02
C ARG A 41 7.96 -7.27 10.56
N LYS A 42 7.77 -7.57 11.83
CA LYS A 42 8.31 -8.75 12.52
C LYS A 42 7.80 -10.07 11.92
N GLU A 43 6.51 -10.16 11.60
CA GLU A 43 5.90 -11.40 11.11
C GLU A 43 6.05 -11.59 9.60
N LEU A 44 6.07 -10.50 8.83
CA LEU A 44 6.14 -10.61 7.37
C LEU A 44 7.58 -10.64 6.84
N GLN A 45 8.56 -10.06 7.55
CA GLN A 45 9.96 -10.11 7.14
C GLN A 45 10.48 -11.55 6.89
N PRO A 46 10.21 -12.56 7.73
CA PRO A 46 10.63 -13.93 7.47
C PRO A 46 9.96 -14.60 6.26
N ARG A 47 8.87 -14.02 5.76
CA ARG A 47 8.07 -14.55 4.65
C ARG A 47 8.43 -13.94 3.29
N ILE A 48 9.39 -13.03 3.23
CA ILE A 48 9.74 -12.29 2.00
C ILE A 48 10.11 -13.24 0.85
N GLU A 49 10.89 -14.29 1.10
CA GLU A 49 11.24 -15.26 0.05
C GLU A 49 10.01 -16.06 -0.45
N GLU A 50 9.09 -16.41 0.45
CA GLU A 50 7.81 -17.04 0.11
C GLU A 50 6.98 -16.11 -0.79
N PHE A 51 6.88 -14.84 -0.41
CA PHE A 51 6.15 -13.82 -1.15
C PHE A 51 6.73 -13.58 -2.55
N ALA A 52 8.03 -13.41 -2.65
CA ALA A 52 8.70 -13.20 -3.94
C ALA A 52 8.50 -14.38 -4.91
N LYS A 53 8.54 -15.61 -4.41
CA LYS A 53 8.25 -16.81 -5.20
C LYS A 53 6.80 -16.84 -5.65
N LEU A 54 5.86 -16.57 -4.73
CA LEU A 54 4.42 -16.53 -5.02
C LEU A 54 4.10 -15.48 -6.10
N GLU A 55 4.68 -14.27 -5.99
CA GLU A 55 4.50 -13.22 -7.00
C GLU A 55 5.00 -13.65 -8.38
N TYR A 56 6.18 -14.26 -8.44
CA TYR A 56 6.72 -14.73 -9.72
C TYR A 56 5.89 -15.87 -10.31
N GLU A 57 5.50 -16.85 -9.50
CA GLU A 57 4.68 -17.99 -9.93
C GLU A 57 3.30 -17.56 -10.45
N GLU A 58 2.66 -16.58 -9.80
CA GLU A 58 1.32 -16.15 -10.17
C GLU A 58 1.33 -15.16 -11.34
N THR A 59 2.27 -14.23 -11.37
CA THR A 59 2.27 -13.12 -12.34
C THR A 59 3.16 -13.36 -13.55
N GLY A 60 4.22 -14.15 -13.41
CA GLY A 60 5.24 -14.34 -14.44
C GLY A 60 6.13 -13.11 -14.68
N TYR A 61 6.00 -12.05 -13.89
CA TYR A 61 6.73 -10.79 -14.06
C TYR A 61 7.98 -10.72 -13.20
N GLY A 62 9.02 -10.07 -13.72
CA GLY A 62 10.22 -9.69 -12.98
C GLY A 62 11.18 -10.84 -12.70
N ARG A 63 11.90 -10.73 -11.59
CA ARG A 63 12.87 -11.71 -11.09
C ARG A 63 12.70 -11.92 -9.59
N ILE A 64 12.81 -13.16 -9.11
CA ILE A 64 12.60 -13.49 -7.69
C ILE A 64 13.56 -12.72 -6.78
N GLU A 65 14.83 -12.60 -7.17
CA GLU A 65 15.87 -11.91 -6.39
C GLU A 65 15.54 -10.43 -6.19
N ASP A 66 15.02 -9.78 -7.23
CA ASP A 66 14.63 -8.37 -7.17
C ASP A 66 13.31 -8.17 -6.42
N LYS A 67 12.38 -9.13 -6.51
CA LYS A 67 11.15 -9.12 -5.70
C LYS A 67 11.45 -9.20 -4.21
N ILE A 68 12.42 -10.02 -3.81
CA ILE A 68 12.92 -10.05 -2.41
C ILE A 68 13.34 -8.64 -1.97
N GLY A 69 14.09 -7.92 -2.81
CA GLY A 69 14.49 -6.53 -2.53
C GLY A 69 13.30 -5.57 -2.40
N LYS A 70 12.31 -5.69 -3.31
CA LYS A 70 11.09 -4.86 -3.28
C LYS A 70 10.24 -5.11 -2.03
N ASP A 71 9.98 -6.37 -1.71
CA ASP A 71 9.18 -6.75 -0.55
C ASP A 71 9.88 -6.36 0.75
N THR A 72 11.21 -6.51 0.80
CA THR A 72 12.01 -6.00 1.93
C THR A 72 11.83 -4.50 2.09
N GLY A 73 11.95 -3.73 1.00
CA GLY A 73 11.73 -2.28 1.02
C GLY A 73 10.32 -1.91 1.47
N ALA A 74 9.30 -2.59 0.93
CA ALA A 74 7.90 -2.35 1.28
C ALA A 74 7.61 -2.63 2.76
N ILE A 75 8.12 -3.72 3.31
CA ILE A 75 7.88 -4.11 4.70
C ILE A 75 8.69 -3.24 5.67
N MET A 76 9.98 -3.03 5.39
CA MET A 76 10.90 -2.45 6.36
C MET A 76 11.06 -0.95 6.25
N LEU A 77 10.89 -0.36 5.04
CA LEU A 77 11.18 1.05 4.78
C LEU A 77 9.94 1.91 4.52
N SER A 78 8.74 1.31 4.43
CA SER A 78 7.51 2.11 4.31
C SER A 78 7.33 3.00 5.55
N PRO A 79 7.00 4.29 5.36
CA PRO A 79 6.78 5.22 6.46
C PRO A 79 5.69 4.73 7.41
N GLY A 80 5.98 4.76 8.71
CA GLY A 80 5.06 4.43 9.78
C GLY A 80 4.56 5.68 10.52
N THR A 81 4.40 5.56 11.84
CA THR A 81 3.89 6.64 12.70
C THR A 81 4.82 7.83 12.79
N GLU A 82 6.11 7.66 12.52
CA GLU A 82 7.10 8.73 12.45
C GLU A 82 6.81 9.78 11.35
N ALA A 83 6.02 9.39 10.34
CA ALA A 83 5.58 10.30 9.28
C ALA A 83 4.32 11.10 9.62
N VAL A 84 3.77 10.94 10.83
CA VAL A 84 2.54 11.60 11.30
C VAL A 84 2.83 12.41 12.59
N PRO A 85 3.75 13.40 12.54
CA PRO A 85 4.15 14.13 13.74
C PRO A 85 3.03 15.05 14.23
N THR A 86 2.98 15.25 15.55
CA THR A 86 2.16 16.31 16.16
C THR A 86 2.88 17.64 16.03
N GLY A 87 2.22 18.64 15.43
CA GLY A 87 2.71 20.02 15.38
C GLY A 87 2.34 20.79 16.65
N VAL A 88 3.25 21.61 17.14
CA VAL A 88 2.98 22.53 18.24
C VAL A 88 3.50 23.91 17.89
N ILE A 89 2.63 24.91 17.93
CA ILE A 89 2.96 26.32 17.70
C ILE A 89 2.62 27.07 18.98
N ALA A 90 3.62 27.61 19.62
CA ALA A 90 3.47 28.38 20.86
C ALA A 90 3.86 29.86 20.64
N SER A 91 3.07 30.80 21.15
CA SER A 91 3.37 32.23 21.17
C SER A 91 2.81 32.85 22.42
N GLU A 92 3.12 34.14 22.64
CA GLU A 92 2.51 34.93 23.72
C GLU A 92 0.97 35.05 23.61
N LYS A 93 0.40 34.77 22.44
CA LYS A 93 -1.05 34.83 22.17
C LYS A 93 -1.77 33.51 22.36
N GLY A 94 -1.04 32.39 22.56
CA GLY A 94 -1.65 31.09 22.78
C GLY A 94 -0.80 29.91 22.33
N LEU A 95 -1.42 28.73 22.41
CA LEU A 95 -0.88 27.45 22.03
C LEU A 95 -1.80 26.80 21.01
N THR A 96 -1.24 26.38 19.87
CA THR A 96 -1.94 25.56 18.86
C THR A 96 -1.28 24.19 18.80
N VAL A 97 -2.09 23.14 18.85
CA VAL A 97 -1.63 21.77 18.67
C VAL A 97 -2.29 21.22 17.42
N GLU A 98 -1.48 20.70 16.50
CA GLU A 98 -1.94 20.14 15.21
C GLU A 98 -1.84 18.63 15.24
N TYR A 99 -2.94 17.96 14.90
CA TYR A 99 -3.02 16.52 14.75
C TYR A 99 -3.53 16.14 13.36
N TYR A 100 -2.99 15.05 12.82
CA TYR A 100 -3.53 14.43 11.61
C TYR A 100 -4.75 13.58 11.96
N ALA A 101 -5.88 13.86 11.32
CA ALA A 101 -7.09 13.07 11.42
C ALA A 101 -7.17 12.05 10.27
N PRO A 102 -7.68 10.83 10.51
CA PRO A 102 -7.88 9.85 9.45
C PRO A 102 -8.95 10.30 8.45
N PHE A 103 -8.81 9.90 7.20
CA PHE A 103 -9.89 9.99 6.21
C PHE A 103 -11.03 9.03 6.54
N GLY A 104 -10.71 7.87 7.09
CA GLY A 104 -11.62 6.77 7.34
C GLY A 104 -11.30 5.56 6.46
N VAL A 105 -12.32 4.96 5.84
CA VAL A 105 -12.11 3.85 4.91
C VAL A 105 -11.53 4.37 3.60
N ILE A 106 -10.44 3.76 3.15
CA ILE A 106 -9.77 4.05 1.88
C ILE A 106 -10.04 2.90 0.90
N GLY A 107 -10.49 3.21 -0.31
CA GLY A 107 -10.55 2.24 -1.41
C GLY A 107 -9.23 2.26 -2.18
N ALA A 108 -8.59 1.11 -2.39
CA ALA A 108 -7.28 1.05 -3.01
C ALA A 108 -7.21 0.03 -4.16
N VAL A 109 -6.62 0.43 -5.28
CA VAL A 109 -6.36 -0.46 -6.44
C VAL A 109 -4.87 -0.76 -6.50
N THR A 110 -4.54 -2.05 -6.68
CA THR A 110 -3.16 -2.52 -6.73
C THR A 110 -2.76 -3.00 -8.12
N PRO A 111 -1.51 -2.79 -8.53
CA PRO A 111 -1.02 -3.24 -9.82
C PRO A 111 -0.64 -4.73 -9.78
N VAL A 112 -0.60 -5.37 -10.95
CA VAL A 112 -0.10 -6.75 -11.09
C VAL A 112 1.42 -6.86 -10.92
N THR A 113 2.15 -5.76 -11.14
CA THR A 113 3.62 -5.76 -11.14
C THR A 113 4.24 -5.89 -9.75
N ASN A 114 3.53 -5.41 -8.70
CA ASN A 114 4.04 -5.38 -7.33
C ASN A 114 2.87 -5.60 -6.33
N PRO A 115 2.12 -6.70 -6.40
CA PRO A 115 0.89 -6.84 -5.64
C PRO A 115 1.12 -6.88 -4.13
N ILE A 116 2.06 -7.71 -3.65
CA ILE A 116 2.34 -7.88 -2.22
C ILE A 116 2.97 -6.61 -1.63
N ALA A 117 4.03 -6.12 -2.28
CA ALA A 117 4.71 -4.89 -1.87
C ALA A 117 3.73 -3.71 -1.73
N THR A 118 2.83 -3.53 -2.72
CA THR A 118 1.86 -2.43 -2.71
C THR A 118 0.83 -2.56 -1.58
N ILE A 119 0.30 -3.76 -1.34
CA ILE A 119 -0.69 -3.98 -0.28
C ILE A 119 -0.06 -3.71 1.08
N ILE A 120 1.13 -4.26 1.35
CA ILE A 120 1.79 -4.11 2.65
C ILE A 120 2.19 -2.65 2.89
N ALA A 121 2.88 -2.01 1.92
CA ALA A 121 3.31 -0.62 2.03
C ALA A 121 2.13 0.34 2.23
N ASN A 122 1.08 0.20 1.40
CA ASN A 122 -0.12 1.02 1.53
C ASN A 122 -0.81 0.80 2.87
N THR A 123 -0.92 -0.45 3.34
CA THR A 123 -1.55 -0.71 4.64
C THR A 123 -0.75 -0.11 5.78
N ILE A 124 0.59 -0.21 5.79
CA ILE A 124 1.44 0.43 6.80
C ILE A 124 1.22 1.94 6.83
N CYS A 125 1.27 2.61 5.68
CA CYS A 125 1.09 4.06 5.59
C CYS A 125 -0.34 4.50 6.01
N MET A 126 -1.37 3.76 5.56
CA MET A 126 -2.76 4.06 5.87
C MET A 126 -3.07 3.80 7.35
N LEU A 127 -2.55 2.71 7.91
CA LEU A 127 -2.66 2.35 9.32
C LEU A 127 -1.97 3.41 10.20
N ALA A 128 -0.78 3.88 9.83
CA ALA A 128 -0.09 4.96 10.52
C ALA A 128 -0.97 6.23 10.60
N GLY A 129 -1.64 6.58 9.50
CA GLY A 129 -2.60 7.68 9.45
C GLY A 129 -3.97 7.41 10.11
N GLY A 130 -4.18 6.23 10.71
CA GLY A 130 -5.42 5.86 11.40
C GLY A 130 -6.57 5.43 10.50
N ASN A 131 -6.28 4.97 9.29
CA ASN A 131 -7.26 4.56 8.29
C ASN A 131 -7.36 3.04 8.17
N THR A 132 -8.51 2.56 7.71
CA THR A 132 -8.68 1.20 7.18
C THR A 132 -8.70 1.22 5.65
N VAL A 133 -8.48 0.08 5.03
CA VAL A 133 -8.40 0.00 3.56
C VAL A 133 -9.16 -1.19 3.00
N VAL A 134 -9.82 -0.96 1.86
CA VAL A 134 -10.45 -2.01 1.04
C VAL A 134 -9.70 -2.07 -0.29
N PHE A 135 -9.03 -3.18 -0.54
CA PHE A 135 -8.30 -3.39 -1.78
C PHE A 135 -9.18 -3.98 -2.88
N ASN A 136 -9.02 -3.48 -4.10
CA ASN A 136 -9.42 -4.17 -5.33
C ASN A 136 -8.15 -4.59 -6.06
N ALA A 137 -7.75 -5.84 -5.86
CA ALA A 137 -6.52 -6.36 -6.44
C ALA A 137 -6.66 -6.59 -7.95
N HIS A 138 -5.52 -6.63 -8.65
CA HIS A 138 -5.53 -7.01 -10.06
C HIS A 138 -5.92 -8.49 -10.22
N PRO A 139 -6.82 -8.85 -11.17
CA PRO A 139 -7.29 -10.24 -11.31
C PRO A 139 -6.18 -11.28 -11.56
N ALA A 140 -5.03 -10.88 -12.09
CA ALA A 140 -3.88 -11.77 -12.32
C ALA A 140 -2.93 -11.88 -11.10
N SER A 141 -3.33 -11.40 -9.91
CA SER A 141 -2.51 -11.45 -8.68
C SER A 141 -3.36 -11.67 -7.42
N ILE A 142 -4.42 -12.45 -7.53
CA ILE A 142 -5.39 -12.67 -6.43
C ILE A 142 -4.75 -13.45 -5.28
N ARG A 143 -3.94 -14.48 -5.56
CA ARG A 143 -3.26 -15.28 -4.54
C ARG A 143 -2.25 -14.44 -3.76
N CYS A 144 -1.47 -13.62 -4.46
CA CYS A 144 -0.55 -12.66 -3.87
C CYS A 144 -1.28 -11.68 -2.95
N ALA A 145 -2.35 -11.08 -3.46
CA ALA A 145 -3.14 -10.11 -2.70
C ALA A 145 -3.77 -10.75 -1.44
N THR A 146 -4.33 -11.95 -1.58
CA THR A 146 -4.90 -12.70 -0.45
C THR A 146 -3.84 -12.97 0.62
N ALA A 147 -2.65 -13.45 0.23
CA ALA A 147 -1.57 -13.74 1.17
C ALA A 147 -1.10 -12.48 1.92
N ALA A 148 -1.02 -11.34 1.23
CA ALA A 148 -0.64 -10.07 1.85
C ALA A 148 -1.71 -9.56 2.82
N VAL A 149 -2.98 -9.51 2.41
CA VAL A 149 -4.11 -9.05 3.25
C VAL A 149 -4.24 -9.91 4.51
N GLN A 150 -4.20 -11.23 4.35
CA GLN A 150 -4.29 -12.17 5.49
C GLN A 150 -3.08 -12.04 6.41
N GLY A 151 -1.88 -11.93 5.86
CA GLY A 151 -0.65 -11.78 6.63
C GLY A 151 -0.65 -10.51 7.49
N VAL A 152 -1.05 -9.38 6.90
CA VAL A 152 -1.15 -8.10 7.61
C VAL A 152 -2.20 -8.16 8.72
N ASN A 153 -3.43 -8.62 8.42
CA ASN A 153 -4.48 -8.72 9.44
C ASN A 153 -4.09 -9.68 10.58
N GLN A 154 -3.46 -10.81 10.25
CA GLN A 154 -3.00 -11.74 11.28
C GLN A 154 -1.98 -11.09 12.22
N ALA A 155 -1.02 -10.34 11.67
CA ALA A 155 -0.02 -9.64 12.47
C ALA A 155 -0.67 -8.56 13.38
N ILE A 156 -1.66 -7.82 12.87
CA ILE A 156 -2.39 -6.82 13.66
C ILE A 156 -3.15 -7.48 14.81
N VAL A 157 -3.87 -8.58 14.52
CA VAL A 157 -4.60 -9.35 15.55
C VAL A 157 -3.65 -9.92 16.61
N ASN A 158 -2.51 -10.46 16.19
CA ASN A 158 -1.47 -10.97 17.11
C ASN A 158 -0.89 -9.87 18.02
N ALA A 159 -0.93 -8.62 17.57
CA ALA A 159 -0.54 -7.45 18.38
C ALA A 159 -1.70 -6.91 19.26
N GLY A 160 -2.86 -7.56 19.28
CA GLY A 160 -4.05 -7.12 20.02
C GLY A 160 -4.83 -6.00 19.34
N GLY A 161 -4.65 -5.84 18.03
CA GLY A 161 -5.40 -4.89 17.21
C GLY A 161 -6.71 -5.45 16.67
N PRO A 162 -7.53 -4.61 16.03
CA PRO A 162 -8.82 -5.03 15.50
C PRO A 162 -8.64 -5.90 14.24
N GLU A 163 -9.61 -6.76 13.98
CA GLU A 163 -9.73 -7.48 12.71
C GLU A 163 -10.11 -6.51 11.57
N ASN A 164 -9.78 -6.89 10.33
CA ASN A 164 -10.27 -6.22 9.11
C ASN A 164 -9.79 -4.77 8.91
N ILE A 165 -8.57 -4.46 9.36
CA ILE A 165 -7.91 -3.19 9.02
C ILE A 165 -7.67 -3.08 7.50
N CYS A 166 -7.31 -4.19 6.86
CA CYS A 166 -7.32 -4.27 5.40
C CYS A 166 -8.24 -5.41 4.94
N THR A 167 -9.05 -5.14 3.93
CA THR A 167 -10.04 -6.09 3.40
C THR A 167 -9.99 -6.14 1.88
N MET A 168 -10.52 -7.18 1.28
CA MET A 168 -10.71 -7.29 -0.16
C MET A 168 -11.81 -8.29 -0.52
N PRO A 169 -12.48 -8.16 -1.69
CA PRO A 169 -13.30 -9.22 -2.23
C PRO A 169 -12.43 -10.38 -2.70
N ALA A 170 -12.89 -11.62 -2.52
CA ALA A 170 -12.19 -12.83 -2.95
C ALA A 170 -11.98 -12.89 -4.47
N HIS A 171 -12.90 -12.28 -5.23
CA HIS A 171 -12.88 -12.24 -6.70
C HIS A 171 -12.96 -10.79 -7.19
N PRO A 172 -11.83 -10.05 -7.21
CA PRO A 172 -11.82 -8.65 -7.66
C PRO A 172 -12.09 -8.54 -9.17
N THR A 173 -13.00 -7.64 -9.54
CA THR A 173 -13.42 -7.33 -10.90
C THR A 173 -13.61 -5.83 -11.06
N MET A 174 -14.02 -5.36 -12.25
CA MET A 174 -14.43 -3.97 -12.44
C MET A 174 -15.72 -3.64 -11.69
N GLU A 175 -16.64 -4.58 -11.56
CA GLU A 175 -17.88 -4.40 -10.79
C GLU A 175 -17.58 -4.24 -9.30
N THR A 176 -16.70 -5.07 -8.72
CA THR A 176 -16.27 -4.91 -7.32
C THR A 176 -15.51 -3.60 -7.11
N LEU A 177 -14.78 -3.12 -8.11
CA LEU A 177 -14.16 -1.79 -8.07
C LEU A 177 -15.21 -0.69 -7.99
N ASP A 178 -16.25 -0.75 -8.81
CA ASP A 178 -17.34 0.23 -8.80
C ASP A 178 -18.05 0.22 -7.43
N ASP A 179 -18.36 -0.97 -6.88
CA ASP A 179 -18.93 -1.11 -5.54
C ASP A 179 -18.07 -0.41 -4.47
N ILE A 180 -16.74 -0.53 -4.54
CA ILE A 180 -15.80 0.13 -3.61
C ILE A 180 -15.75 1.64 -3.88
N MET A 181 -15.60 2.04 -5.15
CA MET A 181 -15.43 3.44 -5.53
C MET A 181 -16.63 4.30 -5.12
N PHE A 182 -17.84 3.77 -5.26
CA PHE A 182 -19.08 4.52 -4.98
C PHE A 182 -19.67 4.28 -3.61
N ALA A 183 -19.09 3.35 -2.79
CA ALA A 183 -19.54 3.12 -1.42
C ALA A 183 -19.44 4.41 -0.58
N PRO A 184 -20.50 4.82 0.14
CA PRO A 184 -20.50 6.05 0.94
C PRO A 184 -19.52 6.01 2.12
N GLU A 185 -19.13 4.84 2.59
CA GLU A 185 -18.14 4.63 3.65
C GLU A 185 -16.73 4.96 3.19
N VAL A 186 -16.41 4.74 1.91
CA VAL A 186 -15.09 5.01 1.32
C VAL A 186 -14.93 6.52 1.10
N LYS A 187 -13.91 7.11 1.74
CA LYS A 187 -13.69 8.57 1.77
C LYS A 187 -12.54 9.05 0.88
N LEU A 188 -11.61 8.17 0.56
CA LEU A 188 -10.45 8.44 -0.27
C LEU A 188 -10.22 7.24 -1.18
N LEU A 189 -9.80 7.51 -2.42
CA LEU A 189 -9.36 6.48 -3.34
C LEU A 189 -7.85 6.59 -3.55
N VAL A 190 -7.19 5.44 -3.54
CA VAL A 190 -5.76 5.31 -3.85
C VAL A 190 -5.59 4.32 -4.98
N GLY A 191 -4.80 4.64 -6.00
CA GLY A 191 -4.64 3.74 -7.11
C GLY A 191 -3.29 3.79 -7.78
N THR A 192 -2.72 2.61 -8.01
CA THR A 192 -1.53 2.45 -8.83
C THR A 192 -1.87 1.53 -10.00
N GLY A 193 -1.71 2.02 -11.21
CA GLY A 193 -2.09 1.23 -12.38
C GLY A 193 -1.90 1.96 -13.70
N GLY A 194 -2.43 1.39 -14.77
CA GLY A 194 -2.37 1.99 -16.10
C GLY A 194 -3.21 3.27 -16.23
N PRO A 195 -3.01 4.06 -17.32
CA PRO A 195 -3.69 5.35 -17.51
C PRO A 195 -5.22 5.26 -17.47
N GLY A 196 -5.79 4.16 -17.97
CA GLY A 196 -7.23 3.91 -17.93
C GLY A 196 -7.75 3.79 -16.51
N MET A 197 -7.07 3.04 -15.64
CA MET A 197 -7.43 2.88 -14.24
C MET A 197 -7.37 4.21 -13.49
N VAL A 198 -6.29 4.97 -13.68
CA VAL A 198 -6.16 6.32 -13.08
C VAL A 198 -7.31 7.21 -13.49
N LYS A 199 -7.66 7.24 -14.79
CA LYS A 199 -8.80 8.02 -15.30
C LYS A 199 -10.13 7.58 -14.67
N THR A 200 -10.35 6.28 -14.51
CA THR A 200 -11.56 5.73 -13.86
C THR A 200 -11.64 6.22 -12.41
N LEU A 201 -10.58 6.09 -11.62
CA LEU A 201 -10.56 6.58 -10.24
C LEU A 201 -10.81 8.08 -10.15
N MET A 202 -10.19 8.87 -11.00
CA MET A 202 -10.37 10.34 -11.04
C MET A 202 -11.80 10.77 -11.38
N SER A 203 -12.58 9.92 -12.05
CA SER A 203 -13.99 10.19 -12.38
C SER A 203 -14.99 9.85 -11.26
N ALA A 204 -14.53 9.26 -10.15
CA ALA A 204 -15.40 8.79 -9.05
C ALA A 204 -16.04 9.91 -8.21
N GLY A 205 -15.67 11.18 -8.42
CA GLY A 205 -16.20 12.31 -7.62
C GLY A 205 -15.71 12.35 -6.16
N LYS A 206 -14.70 11.57 -5.83
CA LYS A 206 -14.04 11.52 -4.50
C LYS A 206 -12.62 12.08 -4.60
N LYS A 207 -12.00 12.33 -3.44
CA LYS A 207 -10.57 12.60 -3.38
C LYS A 207 -9.78 11.37 -3.83
N VAL A 208 -8.79 11.59 -4.71
CA VAL A 208 -8.00 10.50 -5.29
C VAL A 208 -6.51 10.81 -5.14
N VAL A 209 -5.74 9.81 -4.75
CA VAL A 209 -4.28 9.77 -4.85
C VAL A 209 -3.94 8.65 -5.81
N ALA A 210 -3.50 8.98 -7.01
CA ALA A 210 -3.25 7.99 -8.05
C ALA A 210 -1.89 8.18 -8.72
N ALA A 211 -1.24 7.05 -9.05
CA ALA A 211 0.00 7.00 -9.80
C ALA A 211 -0.19 6.14 -11.06
N GLY A 212 0.13 6.72 -12.20
CA GLY A 212 0.16 6.04 -13.49
C GLY A 212 1.52 5.40 -13.79
N PRO A 213 1.76 4.95 -15.04
CA PRO A 213 3.05 4.45 -15.46
C PRO A 213 4.10 5.55 -15.37
N GLY A 214 5.16 5.27 -14.62
CA GLY A 214 6.29 6.17 -14.47
C GLY A 214 7.21 6.13 -15.69
N ASN A 215 7.86 7.26 -15.94
CA ASN A 215 8.93 7.38 -16.94
C ASN A 215 10.02 8.34 -16.41
N PRO A 216 10.70 8.00 -15.30
CA PRO A 216 11.70 8.88 -14.69
C PRO A 216 12.89 9.09 -15.62
N PRO A 217 13.30 10.35 -15.89
CA PRO A 217 14.53 10.65 -16.57
C PRO A 217 15.70 10.66 -15.59
N SER A 218 16.88 10.20 -16.06
CA SER A 218 18.16 10.41 -15.42
C SER A 218 18.96 11.40 -16.25
N ILE A 219 19.42 12.49 -15.64
CA ILE A 219 20.21 13.55 -16.29
C ILE A 219 21.64 13.40 -15.82
N ILE A 220 22.58 13.24 -16.78
CA ILE A 220 23.99 13.08 -16.53
C ILE A 220 24.72 14.25 -17.23
N ASP A 221 25.18 15.22 -16.47
CA ASP A 221 25.90 16.39 -17.00
C ASP A 221 27.43 16.18 -17.01
N GLU A 222 28.17 17.17 -17.51
CA GLU A 222 29.63 17.14 -17.65
C GLU A 222 30.39 17.08 -16.32
N THR A 223 29.73 17.33 -15.17
CA THR A 223 30.33 17.25 -13.84
C THR A 223 30.25 15.86 -13.22
N ALA A 224 29.52 14.94 -13.86
CA ALA A 224 29.26 13.62 -13.32
C ALA A 224 30.47 12.69 -13.40
N ASP A 225 30.65 11.84 -12.39
CA ASP A 225 31.49 10.64 -12.52
C ASP A 225 30.79 9.63 -13.42
N LEU A 226 31.24 9.55 -14.69
CA LEU A 226 30.59 8.72 -15.71
C LEU A 226 30.55 7.23 -15.33
N LYS A 227 31.57 6.70 -14.62
CA LYS A 227 31.59 5.29 -14.20
C LYS A 227 30.52 5.02 -13.12
N LYS A 228 30.43 5.92 -12.15
CA LYS A 228 29.43 5.84 -11.09
C LYS A 228 28.02 6.03 -11.65
N ALA A 229 27.84 7.00 -12.53
CA ALA A 229 26.57 7.26 -13.21
C ALA A 229 26.10 6.05 -14.02
N ALA A 230 26.98 5.48 -14.86
CA ALA A 230 26.67 4.29 -15.67
C ALA A 230 26.31 3.08 -14.81
N ALA A 231 27.05 2.83 -13.71
CA ALA A 231 26.75 1.74 -12.79
C ALA A 231 25.39 1.93 -12.09
N GLY A 232 25.09 3.14 -11.61
CA GLY A 232 23.82 3.47 -10.96
C GLY A 232 22.62 3.33 -11.90
N VAL A 233 22.75 3.90 -13.10
CA VAL A 233 21.73 3.80 -14.16
C VAL A 233 21.47 2.33 -14.53
N LEU A 234 22.54 1.55 -14.76
CA LEU A 234 22.39 0.14 -15.10
C LEU A 234 21.69 -0.65 -14.00
N ALA A 235 22.11 -0.45 -12.75
CA ALA A 235 21.53 -1.15 -11.60
C ALA A 235 20.03 -0.85 -11.45
N SER A 236 19.60 0.42 -11.58
CA SER A 236 18.20 0.80 -11.46
C SER A 236 17.36 0.41 -12.69
N ALA A 237 17.86 0.67 -13.90
CA ALA A 237 17.12 0.39 -15.14
C ALA A 237 16.94 -1.11 -15.40
N THR A 238 17.81 -1.98 -14.88
CA THR A 238 17.68 -3.44 -15.05
C THR A 238 16.98 -4.13 -13.88
N PHE A 239 16.75 -3.42 -12.79
CA PHE A 239 16.09 -3.98 -11.61
C PHE A 239 14.69 -4.49 -11.94
N ASP A 240 14.44 -5.73 -11.57
CA ASP A 240 13.17 -6.44 -11.80
C ASP A 240 12.67 -6.34 -13.26
N ASN A 241 13.58 -6.48 -14.23
CA ASN A 241 13.31 -6.33 -15.66
C ASN A 241 12.66 -4.98 -16.03
N ASN A 242 13.03 -3.92 -15.33
CA ASN A 242 12.46 -2.57 -15.47
C ASN A 242 10.95 -2.46 -15.19
N LEU A 243 10.40 -3.34 -14.36
CA LEU A 243 8.97 -3.32 -14.01
C LEU A 243 8.59 -2.19 -13.06
N LEU A 244 9.54 -1.69 -12.25
CA LEU A 244 9.25 -0.60 -11.34
C LEU A 244 8.92 0.68 -12.09
N CYS A 245 7.81 1.32 -11.74
CA CYS A 245 7.42 2.62 -12.30
C CYS A 245 8.39 3.75 -11.94
N ILE A 246 9.19 3.58 -10.88
CA ILE A 246 10.18 4.53 -10.38
C ILE A 246 11.60 4.26 -10.90
N ALA A 247 11.86 3.17 -11.61
CA ALA A 247 13.15 2.91 -12.25
C ALA A 247 13.33 3.79 -13.48
N GLU A 248 14.57 4.21 -13.74
CA GLU A 248 14.90 5.07 -14.87
C GLU A 248 14.50 4.43 -16.20
N LYS A 249 13.84 5.23 -17.04
CA LYS A 249 13.33 4.84 -18.36
C LYS A 249 13.93 5.67 -19.48
N LYS A 250 14.54 6.80 -19.15
CA LYS A 250 15.08 7.76 -20.09
C LYS A 250 16.37 8.36 -19.55
N PHE A 251 17.37 8.46 -20.41
CA PHE A 251 18.69 9.05 -20.09
C PHE A 251 18.93 10.25 -20.98
N LEU A 252 19.45 11.33 -20.41
CA LEU A 252 19.77 12.59 -21.06
C LEU A 252 21.17 13.02 -20.66
#